data_e53c8fe0dfbd1eead67b5e56cacb6a81
#
_entry.id   e53c8fe0dfbd1eead67b5e56cacb6a81
#
_cell.length_a   1.000
_cell.length_b   1.000
_cell.length_c   1.000
_cell.angle_alpha   90.00
_cell.angle_beta   90.00
_cell.angle_gamma   90.00
#
_symmetry.space_group_name_H-M   'P 1'
#
loop_
_entity.id
_entity.type
_entity.pdbx_description
1 polymer ?
#
loop_
_entity_poly.entity_id
_entity_poly.type
_entity_poly.pdbx_seq_one_letter_code
_entity_poly.pdbx_strand_id
1 'polypeptide(L)'
;MRLASLRAGWLVAVALLLPACRSMSRATPHVSGVADTVFYVSARARAEGRDSRERALALEYGMAVMQRHRGTPEDRGVGRDIVDSVLLDSARFVEQLRTRVQVQRAPLDLAVLYVHGMGTSLHEAWQYTAAASVQSGTQVPWIVFCWPVSGTGVSRPQPHAFFTAGYHRDSAMADSAGAAFAVAFSVVRTAVPSTQLVVVSHSLGGQLVGRALHENSTLRAGLEQAPLRALVFAIPDVNAQAFNDTLAPALRSTATRRVVYVTRNDRAMMIARRINGTPRAGLRSDDDWRAPDSALVETVDVTNAATTEGWFQSRFGSHHAIKRKTGLLVDLVVIVGAQRDATCRSRGGFGEPDADGIWRLQRVVPTTSDLLACPAMYTGAPR
;
A
#
# COMPACT_ATOMS: atom_id res chain seq x y z
N MET A 1 88.70 -10.02 10.88
CA MET A 1 87.70 -9.03 11.22
C MET A 1 87.34 -8.26 9.98
N ARG A 2 86.18 -8.52 9.42
CA ARG A 2 85.31 -7.62 8.64
C ARG A 2 84.14 -8.45 8.08
N LEU A 3 82.96 -8.20 8.60
CA LEU A 3 81.71 -8.78 8.17
C LEU A 3 81.26 -8.14 6.84
N ALA A 4 81.00 -8.97 5.83
CA ALA A 4 80.41 -8.56 4.59
C ALA A 4 78.91 -8.97 4.61
N SER A 5 78.06 -7.99 4.55
CA SER A 5 76.59 -8.15 4.53
C SER A 5 76.08 -8.48 3.12
N LEU A 6 75.49 -9.65 2.95
CA LEU A 6 74.75 -10.04 1.75
C LEU A 6 73.30 -9.47 1.84
N ARG A 7 72.99 -8.57 0.92
CA ARG A 7 71.69 -8.13 0.65
C ARG A 7 71.03 -9.05 -0.39
N ALA A 8 70.09 -9.86 0.02
CA ALA A 8 69.22 -10.63 -0.88
C ALA A 8 68.06 -9.74 -1.37
N GLY A 9 68.09 -9.46 -2.68
CA GLY A 9 67.01 -8.75 -3.36
C GLY A 9 65.86 -9.71 -3.65
N TRP A 10 64.68 -9.41 -3.14
CA TRP A 10 63.44 -10.09 -3.51
C TRP A 10 62.84 -9.41 -4.74
N LEU A 11 62.86 -10.08 -5.88
CA LEU A 11 62.08 -9.74 -7.08
C LEU A 11 60.66 -10.21 -6.84
N VAL A 12 59.74 -9.28 -6.61
CA VAL A 12 58.29 -9.53 -6.61
C VAL A 12 57.83 -9.49 -8.05
N ALA A 13 57.52 -10.64 -8.60
CA ALA A 13 56.86 -10.76 -9.90
C ALA A 13 55.37 -10.43 -9.70
N VAL A 14 54.95 -9.22 -10.12
CA VAL A 14 53.56 -8.85 -10.21
C VAL A 14 52.94 -9.49 -11.46
N ALA A 15 52.27 -10.61 -11.27
CA ALA A 15 51.42 -11.19 -12.31
C ALA A 15 50.17 -10.33 -12.49
N LEU A 16 50.08 -9.60 -13.59
CA LEU A 16 48.87 -8.92 -14.06
C LEU A 16 47.83 -9.97 -14.44
N LEU A 17 46.94 -10.30 -13.51
CA LEU A 17 45.69 -11.01 -13.78
C LEU A 17 44.69 -10.02 -14.41
N LEU A 18 44.65 -10.01 -15.74
CA LEU A 18 43.53 -9.40 -16.48
C LEU A 18 42.24 -10.18 -16.14
N PRO A 19 41.20 -9.54 -15.64
CA PRO A 19 39.91 -10.22 -15.52
C PRO A 19 39.37 -10.47 -16.92
N ALA A 20 39.35 -11.73 -17.34
CA ALA A 20 38.61 -12.16 -18.50
C ALA A 20 37.13 -11.77 -18.27
N CYS A 21 36.62 -10.81 -19.04
CA CYS A 21 35.18 -10.55 -19.16
C CYS A 21 34.53 -11.82 -19.70
N ARG A 22 34.18 -12.73 -18.82
CA ARG A 22 33.15 -13.72 -19.11
C ARG A 22 31.83 -12.94 -19.25
N SER A 23 31.37 -12.76 -20.48
CA SER A 23 29.99 -12.46 -20.76
C SER A 23 29.17 -13.59 -20.14
N MET A 24 28.67 -13.36 -18.92
CA MET A 24 27.61 -14.20 -18.38
C MET A 24 26.39 -13.95 -19.27
N SER A 25 26.23 -14.82 -20.27
CA SER A 25 24.96 -15.01 -20.93
C SER A 25 23.95 -15.27 -19.81
N ARG A 26 23.12 -14.26 -19.50
CA ARG A 26 21.99 -14.43 -18.60
C ARG A 26 21.09 -15.47 -19.28
N ALA A 27 21.15 -16.69 -18.77
CA ALA A 27 20.14 -17.68 -19.09
C ALA A 27 18.79 -17.01 -18.73
N THR A 28 17.95 -16.83 -19.73
CA THR A 28 16.57 -16.42 -19.53
C THR A 28 15.94 -17.43 -18.58
N PRO A 29 15.50 -17.05 -17.37
CA PRO A 29 14.89 -18.01 -16.48
C PRO A 29 13.62 -18.53 -17.15
N HIS A 30 13.47 -19.86 -17.22
CA HIS A 30 12.23 -20.47 -17.62
C HIS A 30 11.10 -19.97 -16.70
N VAL A 31 10.25 -19.10 -17.24
CA VAL A 31 9.14 -18.48 -16.53
C VAL A 31 8.00 -19.50 -16.43
N SER A 32 8.00 -20.33 -15.41
CA SER A 32 6.86 -21.14 -15.02
C SER A 32 6.13 -20.48 -13.85
N GLY A 33 5.48 -19.35 -14.08
CA GLY A 33 4.70 -18.64 -13.08
C GLY A 33 3.85 -17.56 -13.71
N VAL A 34 2.62 -17.42 -13.25
CA VAL A 34 1.73 -16.32 -13.68
C VAL A 34 2.41 -15.00 -13.32
N ALA A 35 2.75 -14.22 -14.33
CA ALA A 35 3.27 -12.87 -14.12
C ALA A 35 2.12 -11.98 -13.64
N ASP A 36 2.33 -11.25 -12.53
CA ASP A 36 1.38 -10.25 -12.07
C ASP A 36 1.79 -8.88 -12.60
N THR A 37 0.84 -8.12 -13.06
CA THR A 37 1.04 -6.75 -13.54
C THR A 37 0.49 -5.77 -12.52
N VAL A 38 1.32 -4.81 -12.11
CA VAL A 38 0.94 -3.67 -11.29
C VAL A 38 0.99 -2.42 -12.15
N PHE A 39 -0.11 -1.69 -12.21
CA PHE A 39 -0.15 -0.37 -12.81
C PHE A 39 0.35 0.67 -11.80
N TYR A 40 1.05 1.71 -12.29
CA TYR A 40 1.49 2.77 -11.40
C TYR A 40 1.35 4.16 -12.03
N VAL A 41 1.11 5.14 -11.17
CA VAL A 41 1.23 6.56 -11.48
C VAL A 41 2.23 7.16 -10.50
N SER A 42 3.29 7.76 -10.99
CA SER A 42 4.37 8.32 -10.16
C SER A 42 4.42 9.83 -10.27
N ALA A 43 4.42 10.50 -9.12
CA ALA A 43 4.69 11.93 -8.98
C ALA A 43 6.16 12.21 -8.59
N ARG A 44 7.05 11.22 -8.71
CA ARG A 44 8.48 11.31 -8.37
C ARG A 44 9.29 11.65 -9.61
N ALA A 45 10.27 12.55 -9.45
CA ALA A 45 11.24 12.80 -10.50
C ALA A 45 12.16 11.58 -10.67
N ARG A 46 12.61 11.34 -11.90
CA ARG A 46 13.68 10.39 -12.19
C ARG A 46 14.95 11.16 -12.45
N ALA A 47 15.97 11.00 -11.63
CA ALA A 47 17.30 11.49 -11.86
C ALA A 47 18.20 10.33 -12.32
N GLU A 48 18.77 10.41 -13.52
CA GLU A 48 19.73 9.44 -14.08
C GLU A 48 19.25 7.97 -14.00
N GLY A 49 17.96 7.72 -14.30
CA GLY A 49 17.39 6.37 -14.27
C GLY A 49 17.10 5.82 -12.86
N ARG A 50 17.29 6.62 -11.82
CA ARG A 50 16.97 6.29 -10.44
C ARG A 50 15.73 7.02 -9.97
N ASP A 51 14.97 6.36 -9.09
CA ASP A 51 13.85 6.97 -8.39
C ASP A 51 14.37 8.12 -7.51
N SER A 52 14.02 9.35 -7.86
CA SER A 52 14.40 10.52 -7.08
C SER A 52 13.40 10.73 -5.95
N ARG A 53 13.88 11.38 -4.88
CA ARG A 53 13.04 11.81 -3.75
C ARG A 53 12.29 13.09 -4.03
N GLU A 54 12.52 13.69 -5.19
CA GLU A 54 11.97 14.96 -5.59
C GLU A 54 10.64 14.78 -6.32
N ARG A 55 9.84 15.82 -6.31
CA ARG A 55 8.59 15.86 -7.07
C ARG A 55 8.88 16.02 -8.56
N ALA A 56 8.25 15.20 -9.38
CA ALA A 56 8.28 15.37 -10.83
C ALA A 56 7.50 16.62 -11.27
N LEU A 57 7.92 17.23 -12.38
CA LEU A 57 7.17 18.30 -13.05
C LEU A 57 5.90 17.75 -13.72
N ALA A 58 5.92 16.49 -14.14
CA ALA A 58 4.79 15.79 -14.74
C ALA A 58 4.65 14.39 -14.12
N LEU A 59 3.44 13.84 -14.15
CA LEU A 59 3.20 12.46 -13.72
C LEU A 59 3.75 11.47 -14.74
N GLU A 60 4.38 10.42 -14.24
CA GLU A 60 4.76 9.25 -15.02
C GLU A 60 3.74 8.13 -14.84
N TYR A 61 3.43 7.45 -15.92
CA TYR A 61 2.51 6.32 -15.97
C TYR A 61 3.24 5.08 -16.42
N GLY A 62 2.84 3.90 -15.93
CA GLY A 62 3.45 2.67 -16.40
C GLY A 62 2.89 1.41 -15.80
N MET A 63 3.54 0.32 -16.16
CA MET A 63 3.27 -1.02 -15.65
C MET A 63 4.57 -1.65 -15.19
N ALA A 64 4.51 -2.40 -14.09
CA ALA A 64 5.58 -3.25 -13.61
C ALA A 64 5.12 -4.71 -13.68
N VAL A 65 5.91 -5.55 -14.32
CA VAL A 65 5.66 -7.00 -14.43
C VAL A 65 6.45 -7.68 -13.32
N MET A 66 5.74 -8.43 -12.50
CA MET A 66 6.29 -9.10 -11.32
C MET A 66 6.28 -10.60 -11.53
N GLN A 67 7.39 -11.27 -11.27
CA GLN A 67 7.49 -12.72 -11.30
C GLN A 67 7.51 -13.28 -9.89
N ARG A 68 6.76 -14.37 -9.67
CA ARG A 68 6.82 -15.12 -8.41
C ARG A 68 8.13 -15.91 -8.34
N HIS A 69 8.86 -15.77 -7.23
CA HIS A 69 9.86 -16.75 -6.86
C HIS A 69 9.18 -17.95 -6.16
N ARG A 70 9.64 -19.15 -6.49
CA ARG A 70 9.54 -20.27 -5.55
C ARG A 70 10.51 -19.95 -4.43
N GLY A 71 10.04 -19.28 -3.37
CA GLY A 71 10.84 -18.96 -2.20
C GLY A 71 11.35 -20.22 -1.52
N THR A 72 12.50 -20.11 -0.88
CA THR A 72 12.94 -21.09 0.11
C THR A 72 11.88 -21.23 1.21
N PRO A 73 11.80 -22.36 1.92
CA PRO A 73 10.82 -22.55 3.02
C PRO A 73 10.87 -21.46 4.10
N GLU A 74 11.93 -20.67 4.17
CA GLU A 74 12.13 -19.54 5.06
C GLU A 74 11.49 -18.24 4.55
N ASP A 75 11.37 -18.08 3.24
CA ASP A 75 10.69 -16.97 2.58
C ASP A 75 9.20 -17.27 2.31
N ARG A 76 8.43 -17.52 3.36
CA ARG A 76 6.96 -17.59 3.23
C ARG A 76 6.33 -16.24 2.93
N GLY A 77 7.11 -15.17 2.94
CA GLY A 77 6.78 -13.89 2.34
C GLY A 77 6.94 -14.00 0.82
N VAL A 78 5.91 -13.72 0.06
CA VAL A 78 5.90 -13.78 -1.39
C VAL A 78 6.95 -12.80 -1.94
N GLY A 79 8.21 -13.26 -2.06
CA GLY A 79 9.27 -12.56 -2.75
C GLY A 79 8.87 -12.43 -4.23
N ARG A 80 8.84 -11.23 -4.75
CA ARG A 80 8.55 -10.96 -6.14
C ARG A 80 9.62 -10.06 -6.69
N ASP A 81 10.25 -10.50 -7.75
CA ASP A 81 11.16 -9.65 -8.50
C ASP A 81 10.40 -8.93 -9.60
N ILE A 82 10.78 -7.69 -9.81
CA ILE A 82 10.40 -6.96 -10.98
C ILE A 82 11.24 -7.50 -12.13
N VAL A 83 10.58 -8.14 -13.08
CA VAL A 83 11.26 -8.68 -14.27
C VAL A 83 11.27 -7.67 -15.41
N ASP A 84 10.29 -6.77 -15.44
CA ASP A 84 10.18 -5.72 -16.45
C ASP A 84 9.36 -4.54 -15.94
N SER A 85 9.58 -3.37 -16.49
CA SER A 85 8.76 -2.18 -16.27
C SER A 85 8.70 -1.33 -17.52
N VAL A 86 7.50 -0.94 -17.90
CA VAL A 86 7.23 -0.16 -19.12
C VAL A 86 6.65 1.19 -18.76
N LEU A 87 7.27 2.25 -19.27
CA LEU A 87 6.68 3.60 -19.25
C LEU A 87 5.64 3.73 -20.36
N LEU A 88 4.54 4.35 -20.03
CA LEU A 88 3.42 4.59 -20.92
C LEU A 88 3.10 6.10 -20.95
N ASP A 89 2.62 6.58 -22.06
CA ASP A 89 1.87 7.83 -22.06
C ASP A 89 0.49 7.63 -21.39
N SER A 90 -0.16 8.71 -21.01
CA SER A 90 -1.43 8.65 -20.27
C SER A 90 -2.55 7.95 -21.06
N ALA A 91 -2.57 8.08 -22.39
CA ALA A 91 -3.59 7.46 -23.24
C ALA A 91 -3.42 5.93 -23.27
N ARG A 92 -2.20 5.46 -23.49
CA ARG A 92 -1.88 4.03 -23.46
C ARG A 92 -2.08 3.44 -22.07
N PHE A 93 -1.73 4.17 -21.02
CA PHE A 93 -2.01 3.74 -19.65
C PHE A 93 -3.51 3.51 -19.42
N VAL A 94 -4.35 4.46 -19.82
CA VAL A 94 -5.81 4.34 -19.71
C VAL A 94 -6.34 3.15 -20.52
N GLU A 95 -5.86 2.96 -21.76
CA GLU A 95 -6.25 1.84 -22.61
C GLU A 95 -5.89 0.48 -21.99
N GLN A 96 -4.64 0.31 -21.56
CA GLN A 96 -4.15 -0.93 -20.96
C GLN A 96 -4.87 -1.24 -19.64
N LEU A 97 -5.07 -0.23 -18.79
CA LEU A 97 -5.80 -0.41 -17.54
C LEU A 97 -7.26 -0.78 -17.78
N ARG A 98 -7.94 -0.11 -18.73
CA ARG A 98 -9.32 -0.43 -19.12
C ARG A 98 -9.45 -1.86 -19.62
N THR A 99 -8.56 -2.28 -20.51
CA THR A 99 -8.51 -3.65 -21.02
C THR A 99 -8.32 -4.64 -19.87
N ARG A 100 -7.43 -4.36 -18.94
CA ARG A 100 -7.19 -5.23 -17.79
C ARG A 100 -8.41 -5.36 -16.89
N VAL A 101 -9.11 -4.26 -16.61
CA VAL A 101 -10.36 -4.26 -15.83
C VAL A 101 -11.45 -5.05 -16.55
N GLN A 102 -11.58 -4.91 -17.86
CA GLN A 102 -12.59 -5.60 -18.65
C GLN A 102 -12.38 -7.11 -18.74
N VAL A 103 -11.12 -7.56 -18.86
CA VAL A 103 -10.78 -8.99 -18.97
C VAL A 103 -10.98 -9.71 -17.63
N GLN A 104 -10.83 -9.02 -16.51
CA GLN A 104 -10.86 -9.64 -15.17
C GLN A 104 -12.22 -9.55 -14.44
N ARG A 105 -13.33 -9.47 -15.17
CA ARG A 105 -14.67 -9.28 -14.60
C ARG A 105 -15.14 -10.32 -13.59
N ALA A 106 -14.58 -11.50 -13.55
CA ALA A 106 -15.03 -12.56 -12.63
C ALA A 106 -13.92 -12.95 -11.64
N PRO A 107 -14.23 -13.19 -10.36
CA PRO A 107 -15.53 -13.07 -9.70
C PRO A 107 -15.83 -11.66 -9.14
N LEU A 108 -14.87 -10.71 -9.24
CA LEU A 108 -14.98 -9.36 -8.66
C LEU A 108 -14.78 -8.30 -9.74
N ASP A 109 -15.82 -7.52 -9.97
CA ASP A 109 -15.82 -6.38 -10.91
C ASP A 109 -15.36 -5.12 -10.18
N LEU A 110 -14.06 -5.06 -9.84
CA LEU A 110 -13.44 -3.93 -9.16
C LEU A 110 -11.95 -3.79 -9.49
N ALA A 111 -11.39 -2.61 -9.25
CA ALA A 111 -9.97 -2.32 -9.24
C ALA A 111 -9.59 -1.56 -7.96
N VAL A 112 -8.35 -1.68 -7.52
CA VAL A 112 -7.85 -1.04 -6.31
C VAL A 112 -6.80 0.01 -6.66
N LEU A 113 -7.02 1.27 -6.28
CA LEU A 113 -6.01 2.33 -6.29
C LEU A 113 -5.41 2.44 -4.89
N TYR A 114 -4.14 2.09 -4.76
CA TYR A 114 -3.40 2.12 -3.52
C TYR A 114 -2.49 3.34 -3.41
N VAL A 115 -2.55 4.04 -2.29
CA VAL A 115 -1.68 5.17 -1.94
C VAL A 115 -0.81 4.76 -0.75
N HIS A 116 0.50 4.62 -1.00
CA HIS A 116 1.44 4.11 0.00
C HIS A 116 1.72 5.08 1.15
N GLY A 117 2.36 4.58 2.22
CA GLY A 117 2.77 5.35 3.37
C GLY A 117 4.19 5.91 3.29
N MET A 118 4.70 6.40 4.42
CA MET A 118 6.04 6.94 4.63
C MET A 118 7.14 6.01 4.11
N GLY A 119 8.21 6.59 3.59
CA GLY A 119 9.48 5.91 3.32
C GLY A 119 9.46 4.82 2.24
N THR A 120 8.33 4.61 1.57
CA THR A 120 8.17 3.56 0.56
C THR A 120 8.80 3.99 -0.76
N SER A 121 9.84 3.31 -1.23
CA SER A 121 10.42 3.53 -2.55
C SER A 121 9.45 3.10 -3.66
N LEU A 122 9.71 3.52 -4.91
CA LEU A 122 8.91 3.10 -6.07
C LEU A 122 8.91 1.58 -6.23
N HIS A 123 10.09 0.97 -6.11
CA HIS A 123 10.25 -0.48 -6.18
C HIS A 123 9.46 -1.22 -5.09
N GLU A 124 9.56 -0.76 -3.84
CA GLU A 124 8.79 -1.33 -2.72
C GLU A 124 7.29 -1.15 -2.93
N ALA A 125 6.84 0.01 -3.45
CA ALA A 125 5.43 0.24 -3.76
C ALA A 125 4.88 -0.79 -4.75
N TRP A 126 5.63 -1.10 -5.80
CA TRP A 126 5.26 -2.15 -6.77
C TRP A 126 5.21 -3.53 -6.11
N GLN A 127 6.26 -3.90 -5.36
CA GLN A 127 6.32 -5.19 -4.66
C GLN A 127 5.17 -5.38 -3.67
N TYR A 128 4.86 -4.34 -2.88
CA TYR A 128 3.77 -4.40 -1.90
C TYR A 128 2.41 -4.53 -2.57
N THR A 129 2.20 -3.80 -3.66
CA THR A 129 0.96 -3.83 -4.42
C THR A 129 0.76 -5.19 -5.08
N ALA A 130 1.82 -5.77 -5.67
CA ALA A 130 1.77 -7.11 -6.23
C ALA A 130 1.54 -8.19 -5.17
N ALA A 131 2.19 -8.07 -4.01
CA ALA A 131 1.97 -8.98 -2.89
C ALA A 131 0.52 -8.90 -2.39
N ALA A 132 -0.05 -7.69 -2.26
CA ALA A 132 -1.43 -7.49 -1.85
C ALA A 132 -2.42 -8.12 -2.83
N SER A 133 -2.20 -7.97 -4.12
CA SER A 133 -3.02 -8.61 -5.18
C SER A 133 -3.12 -10.12 -4.97
N VAL A 134 -1.98 -10.78 -4.70
CA VAL A 134 -1.97 -12.25 -4.51
C VAL A 134 -2.52 -12.67 -3.17
N GLN A 135 -2.15 -11.98 -2.10
CA GLN A 135 -2.58 -12.33 -0.74
C GLN A 135 -4.08 -12.12 -0.53
N SER A 136 -4.71 -11.24 -1.31
CA SER A 136 -6.16 -11.10 -1.31
C SER A 136 -6.90 -12.33 -1.86
N GLY A 137 -6.18 -13.27 -2.49
CA GLY A 137 -6.76 -14.44 -3.14
C GLY A 137 -7.61 -14.10 -4.36
N THR A 138 -7.46 -12.89 -4.90
CA THR A 138 -8.23 -12.38 -6.04
C THR A 138 -7.29 -11.92 -7.15
N GLN A 139 -7.82 -11.77 -8.36
CA GLN A 139 -7.06 -11.28 -9.51
C GLN A 139 -7.45 -9.86 -9.90
N VAL A 140 -7.99 -9.08 -8.96
CA VAL A 140 -8.39 -7.69 -9.23
C VAL A 140 -7.18 -6.85 -9.63
N PRO A 141 -7.34 -5.93 -10.59
CA PRO A 141 -6.28 -5.00 -10.96
C PRO A 141 -5.89 -4.10 -9.79
N TRP A 142 -4.60 -3.94 -9.57
CA TRP A 142 -4.05 -3.01 -8.61
C TRP A 142 -3.28 -1.91 -9.31
N ILE A 143 -3.56 -0.69 -8.92
CA ILE A 143 -2.88 0.52 -9.34
C ILE A 143 -2.23 1.13 -8.10
N VAL A 144 -0.99 1.60 -8.18
CA VAL A 144 -0.37 2.34 -7.08
C VAL A 144 -0.07 3.77 -7.48
N PHE A 145 -0.45 4.71 -6.62
CA PHE A 145 0.01 6.09 -6.71
C PHE A 145 1.28 6.28 -5.87
N CYS A 146 2.38 6.57 -6.54
CA CYS A 146 3.70 6.75 -5.94
C CYS A 146 4.00 8.24 -5.77
N TRP A 147 3.82 8.76 -4.56
CA TRP A 147 4.15 10.13 -4.21
C TRP A 147 5.59 10.25 -3.68
N PRO A 148 6.24 11.43 -3.75
CA PRO A 148 7.60 11.63 -3.26
C PRO A 148 7.72 11.36 -1.76
N VAL A 149 8.75 10.61 -1.36
CA VAL A 149 9.08 10.32 0.03
C VAL A 149 10.58 10.42 0.25
N SER A 150 11.02 10.56 1.50
CA SER A 150 12.44 10.72 1.84
C SER A 150 13.31 9.51 1.47
N GLY A 151 12.72 8.38 1.11
CA GLY A 151 13.41 7.16 0.67
C GLY A 151 14.29 6.51 1.74
N THR A 152 14.20 6.95 2.99
CA THR A 152 14.76 6.23 4.12
C THR A 152 13.81 5.09 4.44
N GLY A 153 13.91 4.01 3.65
CA GLY A 153 13.01 2.86 3.77
C GLY A 153 12.85 2.42 5.22
N VAL A 154 11.60 2.31 5.65
CA VAL A 154 11.22 1.83 6.99
C VAL A 154 11.65 0.37 7.20
N SER A 155 12.16 -0.26 6.15
CA SER A 155 12.63 -1.65 6.12
C SER A 155 13.90 -1.92 6.95
N ARG A 156 14.64 -0.87 7.37
CA ARG A 156 15.82 -1.03 8.22
C ARG A 156 15.59 -0.33 9.56
N PRO A 157 16.00 -0.94 10.69
CA PRO A 157 16.01 -0.25 11.97
C PRO A 157 16.85 1.02 11.86
N GLN A 158 16.23 2.18 12.04
CA GLN A 158 16.90 3.47 11.99
C GLN A 158 16.98 4.07 13.38
N PRO A 159 18.05 4.80 13.73
CA PRO A 159 18.08 5.60 14.94
C PRO A 159 16.86 6.54 14.99
N HIS A 160 16.29 6.75 16.17
CA HIS A 160 15.07 7.52 16.38
C HIS A 160 15.11 8.93 15.74
N ALA A 161 16.25 9.63 15.80
CA ALA A 161 16.43 10.94 15.20
C ALA A 161 16.25 10.94 13.66
N PHE A 162 16.77 9.92 12.96
CA PHE A 162 16.61 9.80 11.52
C PHE A 162 15.17 9.47 11.12
N PHE A 163 14.49 8.63 11.92
CA PHE A 163 13.07 8.36 11.72
C PHE A 163 12.26 9.66 11.83
N THR A 164 12.48 10.46 12.89
CA THR A 164 11.76 11.72 13.12
C THR A 164 11.97 12.72 11.99
N ALA A 165 13.22 12.91 11.53
CA ALA A 165 13.52 13.82 10.42
C ALA A 165 12.88 13.35 9.10
N GLY A 166 12.92 12.03 8.81
CA GLY A 166 12.26 11.44 7.67
C GLY A 166 10.74 11.58 7.74
N TYR A 167 10.17 11.38 8.92
CA TYR A 167 8.75 11.53 9.17
C TYR A 167 8.25 12.96 8.88
N HIS A 168 8.89 13.98 9.42
CA HIS A 168 8.49 15.39 9.17
C HIS A 168 8.57 15.74 7.68
N ARG A 169 9.62 15.29 6.98
CA ARG A 169 9.77 15.51 5.55
C ARG A 169 8.64 14.83 4.76
N ASP A 170 8.39 13.57 5.04
CA ASP A 170 7.37 12.80 4.31
C ASP A 170 5.95 13.32 4.63
N SER A 171 5.68 13.77 5.86
CA SER A 171 4.41 14.42 6.22
C SER A 171 4.21 15.71 5.40
N ALA A 172 5.23 16.57 5.30
CA ALA A 172 5.17 17.77 4.47
C ALA A 172 5.00 17.47 2.98
N MET A 173 5.62 16.38 2.49
CA MET A 173 5.44 15.92 1.10
C MET A 173 4.04 15.37 0.87
N ALA A 174 3.46 14.63 1.83
CA ALA A 174 2.08 14.17 1.77
C ALA A 174 1.11 15.35 1.66
N ASP A 175 1.34 16.42 2.44
CA ASP A 175 0.55 17.64 2.38
C ASP A 175 0.61 18.32 1.00
N SER A 176 1.75 18.30 0.34
CA SER A 176 1.95 18.95 -0.96
C SER A 176 1.56 18.08 -2.16
N ALA A 177 1.39 16.77 -2.00
CA ALA A 177 1.13 15.82 -3.08
C ALA A 177 -0.35 15.73 -3.49
N GLY A 178 -1.26 16.41 -2.79
CA GLY A 178 -2.71 16.32 -3.02
C GLY A 178 -3.13 16.70 -4.44
N ALA A 179 -2.55 17.75 -5.02
CA ALA A 179 -2.84 18.13 -6.41
C ALA A 179 -2.40 17.07 -7.43
N ALA A 180 -1.21 16.48 -7.23
CA ALA A 180 -0.70 15.39 -8.07
C ALA A 180 -1.59 14.14 -7.96
N PHE A 181 -2.06 13.82 -6.76
CA PHE A 181 -3.02 12.75 -6.54
C PHE A 181 -4.33 13.01 -7.29
N ALA A 182 -4.89 14.22 -7.22
CA ALA A 182 -6.13 14.56 -7.91
C ALA A 182 -6.03 14.36 -9.43
N VAL A 183 -4.90 14.73 -10.05
CA VAL A 183 -4.64 14.48 -11.47
C VAL A 183 -4.51 12.98 -11.76
N ALA A 184 -3.71 12.25 -10.98
CA ALA A 184 -3.55 10.80 -11.11
C ALA A 184 -4.89 10.07 -10.98
N PHE A 185 -5.68 10.44 -9.99
CA PHE A 185 -7.00 9.90 -9.73
C PHE A 185 -7.97 10.13 -10.90
N SER A 186 -7.95 11.34 -11.48
CA SER A 186 -8.76 11.66 -12.65
C SER A 186 -8.40 10.77 -13.85
N VAL A 187 -7.12 10.54 -14.12
CA VAL A 187 -6.66 9.64 -15.18
C VAL A 187 -7.09 8.20 -14.92
N VAL A 188 -6.95 7.70 -13.69
CA VAL A 188 -7.42 6.35 -13.33
C VAL A 188 -8.92 6.21 -13.53
N ARG A 189 -9.72 7.21 -13.14
CA ARG A 189 -11.17 7.21 -13.36
C ARG A 189 -11.60 7.20 -14.83
N THR A 190 -10.76 7.65 -15.74
CA THR A 190 -11.01 7.53 -17.18
C THR A 190 -10.99 6.07 -17.64
N ALA A 191 -10.21 5.22 -16.98
CA ALA A 191 -10.12 3.78 -17.27
C ALA A 191 -11.07 2.93 -16.42
N VAL A 192 -11.29 3.31 -15.16
CA VAL A 192 -12.05 2.54 -14.16
C VAL A 192 -13.25 3.35 -13.68
N PRO A 193 -14.49 2.91 -13.93
CA PRO A 193 -15.68 3.56 -13.37
C PRO A 193 -15.62 3.68 -11.85
N SER A 194 -16.14 4.77 -11.29
CA SER A 194 -16.14 5.00 -9.84
C SER A 194 -16.79 3.85 -9.05
N THR A 195 -17.87 3.29 -9.59
CA THR A 195 -18.61 2.16 -9.01
C THR A 195 -17.81 0.84 -8.97
N GLN A 196 -16.67 0.81 -9.65
CA GLN A 196 -15.73 -0.33 -9.64
C GLN A 196 -14.42 0.02 -8.90
N LEU A 197 -14.20 1.29 -8.54
CA LEU A 197 -12.93 1.74 -7.97
C LEU A 197 -12.96 1.75 -6.44
N VAL A 198 -12.03 1.01 -5.84
CA VAL A 198 -11.71 1.03 -4.41
C VAL A 198 -10.44 1.84 -4.23
N VAL A 199 -10.50 2.93 -3.46
CA VAL A 199 -9.31 3.72 -3.10
C VAL A 199 -8.84 3.31 -1.71
N VAL A 200 -7.58 2.93 -1.59
CA VAL A 200 -6.95 2.50 -0.33
C VAL A 200 -5.75 3.39 -0.04
N SER A 201 -5.78 4.07 1.07
CA SER A 201 -4.66 4.90 1.54
C SER A 201 -4.08 4.31 2.83
N HIS A 202 -2.74 4.26 2.93
CA HIS A 202 -2.05 3.69 4.07
C HIS A 202 -1.20 4.74 4.80
N SER A 203 -1.30 4.80 6.13
CA SER A 203 -0.45 5.65 6.98
C SER A 203 -0.47 7.13 6.53
N LEU A 204 0.67 7.77 6.23
CA LEU A 204 0.74 9.12 5.65
C LEU A 204 0.05 9.26 4.29
N GLY A 205 -0.16 8.17 3.54
CA GLY A 205 -1.05 8.18 2.38
C GLY A 205 -2.49 8.54 2.74
N GLY A 206 -2.93 8.21 3.97
CA GLY A 206 -4.22 8.64 4.52
C GLY A 206 -4.30 10.15 4.74
N GLN A 207 -3.22 10.78 5.22
CA GLN A 207 -3.09 12.23 5.32
C GLN A 207 -3.21 12.87 3.93
N LEU A 208 -2.46 12.37 2.94
CA LEU A 208 -2.47 12.85 1.56
C LEU A 208 -3.88 12.78 0.94
N VAL A 209 -4.51 11.61 0.96
CA VAL A 209 -5.84 11.40 0.36
C VAL A 209 -6.91 12.21 1.10
N GLY A 210 -6.88 12.20 2.44
CA GLY A 210 -7.79 12.97 3.25
C GLY A 210 -7.72 14.46 2.95
N ARG A 211 -6.51 15.01 2.86
CA ARG A 211 -6.27 16.40 2.54
C ARG A 211 -6.68 16.74 1.11
N ALA A 212 -6.33 15.89 0.13
CA ALA A 212 -6.75 16.08 -1.26
C ALA A 212 -8.28 16.15 -1.40
N LEU A 213 -9.02 15.29 -0.70
CA LEU A 213 -10.48 15.29 -0.71
C LEU A 213 -11.08 16.48 0.05
N HIS A 214 -10.43 16.93 1.13
CA HIS A 214 -10.91 18.07 1.91
C HIS A 214 -10.67 19.40 1.19
N GLU A 215 -9.50 19.62 0.62
CA GLU A 215 -9.08 20.90 0.02
C GLU A 215 -9.55 21.06 -1.44
N ASN A 216 -9.70 19.97 -2.20
CA ASN A 216 -10.10 20.01 -3.60
C ASN A 216 -11.62 19.83 -3.75
N SER A 217 -12.34 20.95 -3.79
CA SER A 217 -13.80 20.97 -3.95
C SER A 217 -14.26 20.33 -5.27
N THR A 218 -13.51 20.48 -6.35
CA THR A 218 -13.83 19.89 -7.66
C THR A 218 -13.73 18.37 -7.60
N LEU A 219 -12.66 17.84 -6.98
CA LEU A 219 -12.51 16.40 -6.76
C LEU A 219 -13.66 15.85 -5.92
N ARG A 220 -14.00 16.52 -4.83
CA ARG A 220 -15.09 16.12 -3.93
C ARG A 220 -16.44 16.15 -4.63
N ALA A 221 -16.78 17.25 -5.31
CA ALA A 221 -18.03 17.37 -6.07
C ALA A 221 -18.16 16.29 -7.16
N GLY A 222 -17.08 15.96 -7.84
CA GLY A 222 -17.06 14.85 -8.80
C GLY A 222 -17.32 13.49 -8.17
N LEU A 223 -16.91 13.29 -6.91
CA LEU A 223 -17.19 12.06 -6.15
C LEU A 223 -18.60 12.04 -5.56
N GLU A 224 -19.17 13.17 -5.22
CA GLU A 224 -20.57 13.28 -4.80
C GLU A 224 -21.54 12.92 -5.94
N GLN A 225 -21.19 13.30 -7.18
CA GLN A 225 -21.97 12.93 -8.37
C GLN A 225 -21.80 11.46 -8.78
N ALA A 226 -20.60 10.93 -8.63
CA ALA A 226 -20.25 9.55 -8.98
C ALA A 226 -19.39 8.94 -7.88
N PRO A 227 -20.03 8.45 -6.79
CA PRO A 227 -19.32 7.91 -5.63
C PRO A 227 -18.45 6.71 -5.96
N LEU A 228 -17.32 6.61 -5.26
CA LEU A 228 -16.46 5.44 -5.30
C LEU A 228 -17.21 4.20 -4.79
N ARG A 229 -16.79 3.04 -5.25
CA ARG A 229 -17.20 1.77 -4.67
C ARG A 229 -16.86 1.70 -3.19
N ALA A 230 -15.61 2.00 -2.85
CA ALA A 230 -15.19 2.14 -1.47
C ALA A 230 -14.02 3.12 -1.32
N LEU A 231 -13.97 3.78 -0.15
CA LEU A 231 -12.83 4.58 0.29
C LEU A 231 -12.33 4.01 1.62
N VAL A 232 -11.06 3.63 1.64
CA VAL A 232 -10.45 2.89 2.74
C VAL A 232 -9.23 3.63 3.28
N PHE A 233 -9.23 3.89 4.57
CA PHE A 233 -8.08 4.41 5.32
C PHE A 233 -7.46 3.27 6.15
N ALA A 234 -6.35 2.74 5.68
CA ALA A 234 -5.65 1.65 6.35
C ALA A 234 -4.60 2.22 7.33
N ILE A 235 -4.89 2.16 8.60
CA ILE A 235 -4.04 2.66 9.71
C ILE A 235 -3.58 4.10 9.40
N PRO A 236 -4.52 5.05 9.17
CA PRO A 236 -4.19 6.39 8.70
C PRO A 236 -3.42 7.17 9.76
N ASP A 237 -2.35 7.83 9.33
CA ASP A 237 -1.60 8.77 10.16
C ASP A 237 -2.18 10.19 10.04
N VAL A 238 -3.37 10.34 10.55
CA VAL A 238 -4.15 11.58 10.61
C VAL A 238 -4.50 11.86 12.08
N ASN A 239 -4.58 13.12 12.47
CA ASN A 239 -5.09 13.48 13.79
C ASN A 239 -6.49 12.87 13.98
N ALA A 240 -6.73 12.14 15.07
CA ALA A 240 -7.96 11.40 15.28
C ALA A 240 -9.19 12.34 15.42
N GLN A 241 -9.03 13.46 16.09
CA GLN A 241 -10.10 14.46 16.22
C GLN A 241 -10.43 15.08 14.86
N ALA A 242 -9.42 15.53 14.10
CA ALA A 242 -9.63 16.09 12.76
C ALA A 242 -10.24 15.07 11.80
N PHE A 243 -9.87 13.78 11.93
CA PHE A 243 -10.50 12.70 11.16
C PHE A 243 -12.00 12.60 11.48
N ASN A 244 -12.37 12.58 12.76
CA ASN A 244 -13.74 12.43 13.21
C ASN A 244 -14.62 13.67 12.93
N ASP A 245 -14.11 14.85 13.25
CA ASP A 245 -14.92 16.08 13.28
C ASP A 245 -14.97 16.77 11.90
N THR A 246 -13.98 16.54 11.06
CA THR A 246 -13.83 17.23 9.77
C THR A 246 -13.84 16.29 8.58
N LEU A 247 -12.94 15.29 8.57
CA LEU A 247 -12.76 14.46 7.39
C LEU A 247 -13.91 13.46 7.20
N ALA A 248 -14.28 12.70 8.21
CA ALA A 248 -15.34 11.69 8.11
C ALA A 248 -16.70 12.29 7.65
N PRO A 249 -17.16 13.43 8.18
CA PRO A 249 -18.36 14.10 7.67
C PRO A 249 -18.23 14.54 6.21
N ALA A 250 -17.07 15.11 5.82
CA ALA A 250 -16.80 15.56 4.44
C ALA A 250 -16.78 14.41 3.42
N LEU A 251 -16.56 13.17 3.87
CA LEU A 251 -16.50 11.99 3.01
C LEU A 251 -17.84 11.28 2.84
N ARG A 252 -18.93 11.74 3.51
CA ARG A 252 -20.21 11.04 3.55
C ARG A 252 -20.72 10.58 2.18
N SER A 253 -20.64 11.44 1.17
CA SER A 253 -21.17 11.19 -0.18
C SER A 253 -20.09 10.77 -1.20
N THR A 254 -18.81 10.62 -0.81
CA THR A 254 -17.71 10.38 -1.75
C THR A 254 -17.54 8.90 -2.13
N ALA A 255 -18.09 7.99 -1.35
CA ALA A 255 -18.03 6.55 -1.59
C ALA A 255 -19.26 5.84 -1.03
N THR A 256 -19.67 4.74 -1.67
CA THR A 256 -20.75 3.87 -1.18
C THR A 256 -20.39 3.26 0.18
N ARG A 257 -19.12 2.86 0.36
CA ARG A 257 -18.60 2.34 1.62
C ARG A 257 -17.33 3.08 2.04
N ARG A 258 -17.26 3.47 3.28
CA ARG A 258 -16.09 4.15 3.88
C ARG A 258 -15.62 3.32 5.07
N VAL A 259 -14.33 2.99 5.11
CA VAL A 259 -13.77 2.10 6.13
C VAL A 259 -12.47 2.68 6.67
N VAL A 260 -12.30 2.63 7.98
CA VAL A 260 -11.01 2.86 8.63
C VAL A 260 -10.53 1.57 9.31
N TYR A 261 -9.36 1.09 8.91
CA TYR A 261 -8.67 0.03 9.64
C TYR A 261 -7.80 0.65 10.72
N VAL A 262 -7.92 0.14 11.94
CA VAL A 262 -7.17 0.59 13.11
C VAL A 262 -6.40 -0.56 13.74
N THR A 263 -5.37 -0.22 14.50
CA THR A 263 -4.58 -1.22 15.24
C THR A 263 -4.11 -0.68 16.59
N ARG A 264 -3.87 -1.57 17.56
CA ARG A 264 -3.34 -1.20 18.89
C ARG A 264 -1.82 -1.31 18.98
N ASN A 265 -1.19 -2.10 18.13
CA ASN A 265 0.19 -2.57 18.30
C ASN A 265 1.15 -2.03 17.22
N ASP A 266 0.91 -0.81 16.72
CA ASP A 266 1.74 -0.21 15.68
C ASP A 266 2.79 0.74 16.25
N ARG A 267 4.06 0.32 16.22
CA ARG A 267 5.17 1.12 16.75
C ARG A 267 5.40 2.42 15.99
N ALA A 268 5.25 2.41 14.66
CA ALA A 268 5.43 3.62 13.87
C ALA A 268 4.34 4.64 14.21
N MET A 269 3.10 4.17 14.37
CA MET A 269 1.99 5.02 14.79
C MET A 269 2.15 5.53 16.22
N MET A 270 2.71 4.72 17.14
CA MET A 270 3.06 5.19 18.51
C MET A 270 4.11 6.30 18.46
N ILE A 271 5.11 6.19 17.59
CA ILE A 271 6.13 7.23 17.40
C ILE A 271 5.49 8.47 16.74
N ALA A 272 4.67 8.29 15.70
CA ALA A 272 3.93 9.38 15.05
C ALA A 272 3.05 10.15 16.07
N ARG A 273 2.34 9.43 16.96
CA ARG A 273 1.59 10.06 18.07
C ARG A 273 2.47 10.90 18.98
N ARG A 274 3.66 10.40 19.36
CA ARG A 274 4.60 11.15 20.20
C ARG A 274 5.15 12.38 19.49
N ILE A 275 5.50 12.27 18.20
CA ILE A 275 6.02 13.39 17.39
C ILE A 275 4.95 14.49 17.27
N ASN A 276 3.70 14.14 17.03
CA ASN A 276 2.62 15.10 16.79
C ASN A 276 1.92 15.55 18.07
N GLY A 277 2.15 14.89 19.21
CA GLY A 277 1.48 15.20 20.48
C GLY A 277 -0.03 14.97 20.49
N THR A 278 -0.57 14.25 19.50
CA THR A 278 -2.02 14.06 19.33
C THR A 278 -2.35 12.61 18.97
N PRO A 279 -3.54 12.10 19.36
CA PRO A 279 -4.03 10.79 18.93
C PRO A 279 -4.05 10.67 17.42
N ARG A 280 -3.75 9.47 16.91
CA ARG A 280 -3.78 9.17 15.47
C ARG A 280 -4.97 8.28 15.14
N ALA A 281 -5.70 8.60 14.10
CA ALA A 281 -6.93 7.89 13.72
C ALA A 281 -6.72 6.39 13.50
N GLY A 282 -5.56 5.98 12.98
CA GLY A 282 -5.20 4.58 12.78
C GLY A 282 -4.68 3.84 14.00
N LEU A 283 -4.41 4.54 15.13
CA LEU A 283 -3.88 3.93 16.37
C LEU A 283 -4.95 3.94 17.45
N ARG A 284 -5.61 2.81 17.66
CA ARG A 284 -6.58 2.64 18.74
C ARG A 284 -5.85 2.55 20.08
N SER A 285 -5.81 3.68 20.82
CA SER A 285 -5.30 3.76 22.19
C SER A 285 -6.47 3.76 23.18
N ASP A 286 -6.20 3.38 24.43
CA ASP A 286 -7.30 3.19 25.40
C ASP A 286 -7.77 4.51 26.04
N ASP A 287 -6.94 5.58 26.04
CA ASP A 287 -7.20 6.76 26.86
C ASP A 287 -7.89 7.94 26.13
N ASP A 288 -7.56 8.17 24.86
CA ASP A 288 -7.94 9.39 24.15
C ASP A 288 -8.39 9.19 22.70
N TRP A 289 -8.39 7.94 22.23
CA TRP A 289 -8.86 7.60 20.90
C TRP A 289 -10.38 7.32 20.92
N ARG A 290 -11.08 7.86 19.94
CA ARG A 290 -12.49 7.58 19.71
C ARG A 290 -12.71 7.11 18.30
N ALA A 291 -13.58 6.11 18.14
CA ALA A 291 -14.02 5.68 16.82
C ALA A 291 -14.78 6.83 16.13
N PRO A 292 -14.65 6.98 14.81
CA PRO A 292 -15.57 7.82 14.06
C PRO A 292 -17.00 7.31 14.18
N ASP A 293 -17.96 8.20 13.92
CA ASP A 293 -19.36 7.82 13.85
C ASP A 293 -19.54 6.69 12.82
N SER A 294 -20.10 5.57 13.25
CA SER A 294 -20.30 4.38 12.42
C SER A 294 -21.26 4.61 11.25
N ALA A 295 -22.13 5.61 11.33
CA ALA A 295 -22.98 6.06 10.21
C ALA A 295 -22.15 6.74 9.10
N LEU A 296 -20.98 7.27 9.43
CA LEU A 296 -20.07 7.93 8.48
C LEU A 296 -18.98 6.98 7.98
N VAL A 297 -18.33 6.25 8.88
CA VAL A 297 -17.16 5.41 8.56
C VAL A 297 -17.21 4.13 9.40
N GLU A 298 -17.18 2.99 8.75
CA GLU A 298 -17.06 1.69 9.40
C GLU A 298 -15.65 1.52 9.98
N THR A 299 -15.55 1.13 11.25
CA THR A 299 -14.24 0.90 11.91
C THR A 299 -13.95 -0.58 12.03
N VAL A 300 -12.74 -0.99 11.65
CA VAL A 300 -12.28 -2.38 11.69
C VAL A 300 -10.91 -2.45 12.38
N ASP A 301 -10.86 -3.11 13.53
CA ASP A 301 -9.62 -3.36 14.28
C ASP A 301 -8.89 -4.58 13.71
N VAL A 302 -7.72 -4.34 13.16
CA VAL A 302 -6.85 -5.36 12.54
C VAL A 302 -5.69 -5.78 13.44
N THR A 303 -5.72 -5.44 14.71
CA THR A 303 -4.65 -5.77 15.67
C THR A 303 -4.30 -7.26 15.63
N ASN A 304 -5.31 -8.12 15.63
CA ASN A 304 -5.17 -9.57 15.63
C ASN A 304 -5.40 -10.22 14.25
N ALA A 305 -5.54 -9.44 13.19
CA ALA A 305 -5.74 -10.02 11.86
C ALA A 305 -4.60 -10.96 11.48
N ALA A 306 -4.94 -12.05 10.78
CA ALA A 306 -3.98 -13.04 10.31
C ALA A 306 -2.85 -12.41 9.49
N THR A 307 -1.62 -12.86 9.72
CA THR A 307 -0.41 -12.40 9.03
C THR A 307 0.26 -13.56 8.32
N THR A 308 0.97 -13.26 7.22
CA THR A 308 1.82 -14.24 6.52
C THR A 308 3.11 -14.54 7.26
N GLU A 309 3.43 -13.78 8.30
CA GLU A 309 4.70 -13.89 9.03
C GLU A 309 4.53 -14.62 10.36
N GLY A 310 5.64 -15.27 10.79
CA GLY A 310 5.72 -15.89 12.12
C GLY A 310 5.58 -14.85 13.24
N TRP A 311 5.17 -15.32 14.41
CA TRP A 311 4.90 -14.51 15.61
C TRP A 311 6.01 -13.49 15.99
N PHE A 312 7.26 -13.80 15.74
CA PHE A 312 8.40 -12.93 16.08
C PHE A 312 8.46 -11.67 15.18
N GLN A 313 8.16 -11.81 13.90
CA GLN A 313 8.21 -10.71 12.93
C GLN A 313 6.97 -9.81 13.00
N SER A 314 5.82 -10.36 13.41
CA SER A 314 4.58 -9.60 13.59
C SER A 314 4.69 -8.54 14.70
N ARG A 315 5.56 -8.75 15.69
CA ARG A 315 5.75 -7.82 16.81
C ARG A 315 6.52 -6.53 16.45
N PHE A 316 7.31 -6.56 15.38
CA PHE A 316 8.11 -5.41 14.91
C PHE A 316 7.61 -4.80 13.60
N GLY A 317 6.68 -5.45 12.91
CA GLY A 317 6.24 -5.12 11.55
C GLY A 317 4.78 -4.72 11.41
N SER A 318 4.09 -4.35 12.49
CA SER A 318 2.65 -4.04 12.46
C SER A 318 2.27 -2.87 11.56
N HIS A 319 3.20 -1.95 11.26
CA HIS A 319 2.94 -0.80 10.38
C HIS A 319 2.75 -1.19 8.90
N HIS A 320 3.21 -2.35 8.49
CA HIS A 320 3.05 -2.84 7.11
C HIS A 320 1.77 -3.68 6.93
N ALA A 321 0.64 -3.21 7.46
CA ALA A 321 -0.60 -3.98 7.47
C ALA A 321 -1.05 -4.44 6.07
N ILE A 322 -0.99 -3.57 5.07
CA ILE A 322 -1.31 -3.91 3.66
C ILE A 322 -0.33 -4.95 3.10
N LYS A 323 0.92 -4.94 3.54
CA LYS A 323 1.95 -5.88 3.06
C LYS A 323 1.86 -7.26 3.72
N ARG A 324 1.40 -7.34 4.97
CA ARG A 324 1.64 -8.50 5.84
C ARG A 324 0.38 -9.10 6.44
N LYS A 325 -0.74 -8.38 6.46
CA LYS A 325 -1.98 -8.85 7.07
C LYS A 325 -2.94 -9.40 6.01
N THR A 326 -2.83 -10.69 5.72
CA THR A 326 -3.71 -11.38 4.76
C THR A 326 -5.19 -11.22 5.14
N GLY A 327 -5.52 -11.30 6.42
CA GLY A 327 -6.90 -11.09 6.90
C GLY A 327 -7.44 -9.70 6.55
N LEU A 328 -6.61 -8.64 6.64
CA LEU A 328 -6.98 -7.30 6.21
C LEU A 328 -7.21 -7.26 4.70
N LEU A 329 -6.32 -7.88 3.90
CA LEU A 329 -6.43 -7.83 2.44
C LEU A 329 -7.66 -8.58 1.93
N VAL A 330 -8.00 -9.72 2.54
CA VAL A 330 -9.23 -10.45 2.23
C VAL A 330 -10.45 -9.62 2.61
N ASP A 331 -10.47 -9.01 3.80
CA ASP A 331 -11.55 -8.12 4.21
C ASP A 331 -11.71 -6.94 3.25
N LEU A 332 -10.61 -6.28 2.91
CA LEU A 332 -10.58 -5.12 2.02
C LEU A 332 -11.15 -5.45 0.64
N VAL A 333 -10.73 -6.55 0.03
CA VAL A 333 -11.12 -6.86 -1.36
C VAL A 333 -12.47 -7.58 -1.39
N VAL A 334 -12.68 -8.57 -0.51
CA VAL A 334 -13.84 -9.46 -0.59
C VAL A 334 -15.03 -8.93 0.20
N ILE A 335 -14.84 -8.34 1.39
CA ILE A 335 -15.96 -7.76 2.15
C ILE A 335 -16.23 -6.33 1.70
N VAL A 336 -15.22 -5.46 1.79
CA VAL A 336 -15.38 -4.03 1.50
C VAL A 336 -15.50 -3.78 0.01
N GLY A 337 -14.56 -4.25 -0.78
CA GLY A 337 -14.51 -4.06 -2.23
C GLY A 337 -15.68 -4.74 -2.96
N ALA A 338 -16.05 -5.96 -2.61
CA ALA A 338 -17.18 -6.65 -3.20
C ALA A 338 -18.54 -6.23 -2.61
N GLN A 339 -18.57 -5.23 -1.71
CA GLN A 339 -19.81 -4.73 -1.08
C GLN A 339 -20.58 -5.84 -0.37
N ARG A 340 -19.90 -6.73 0.37
CA ARG A 340 -20.54 -7.76 1.17
C ARG A 340 -20.99 -7.18 2.51
N ASP A 341 -22.08 -7.74 3.06
CA ASP A 341 -22.54 -7.37 4.38
C ASP A 341 -21.44 -7.56 5.43
N ALA A 342 -21.33 -6.65 6.40
CA ALA A 342 -20.29 -6.68 7.42
C ALA A 342 -20.35 -7.95 8.28
N THR A 343 -21.55 -8.52 8.48
CA THR A 343 -21.75 -9.78 9.21
C THR A 343 -21.13 -10.99 8.53
N CYS A 344 -20.71 -10.85 7.30
CA CYS A 344 -19.93 -11.88 6.60
C CYS A 344 -18.59 -12.18 7.30
N ARG A 345 -18.07 -11.25 8.10
CA ARG A 345 -16.88 -11.48 8.94
C ARG A 345 -17.16 -12.55 10.01
N SER A 346 -18.31 -12.46 10.70
CA SER A 346 -18.71 -13.47 11.69
C SER A 346 -19.05 -14.80 11.03
N ARG A 347 -19.78 -14.77 9.90
CA ARG A 347 -20.12 -15.98 9.15
C ARG A 347 -18.88 -16.71 8.62
N GLY A 348 -17.85 -15.98 8.25
CA GLY A 348 -16.55 -16.52 7.84
C GLY A 348 -15.63 -16.87 9.01
N GLY A 349 -16.04 -16.63 10.25
CA GLY A 349 -15.28 -16.95 11.47
C GLY A 349 -13.99 -16.15 11.63
N PHE A 350 -13.85 -15.00 10.96
CA PHE A 350 -12.63 -14.21 11.00
C PHE A 350 -12.77 -12.80 11.56
N GLY A 351 -13.98 -12.41 12.02
CA GLY A 351 -14.21 -11.11 12.65
C GLY A 351 -15.50 -11.05 13.43
N GLU A 352 -15.47 -10.40 14.59
CA GLU A 352 -16.62 -10.17 15.46
C GLU A 352 -16.69 -8.70 15.85
N PRO A 353 -17.91 -8.13 16.01
CA PRO A 353 -18.06 -6.78 16.54
C PRO A 353 -17.79 -6.79 18.05
N ASP A 354 -17.17 -5.73 18.56
CA ASP A 354 -17.07 -5.51 20.01
C ASP A 354 -18.31 -4.73 20.54
N ALA A 355 -18.28 -4.40 21.82
CA ALA A 355 -19.36 -3.66 22.48
C ALA A 355 -19.63 -2.26 21.86
N ASP A 356 -18.63 -1.67 21.23
CA ASP A 356 -18.69 -0.37 20.56
C ASP A 356 -19.09 -0.51 19.07
N GLY A 357 -19.41 -1.73 18.60
CA GLY A 357 -19.71 -2.00 17.20
C GLY A 357 -18.51 -2.01 16.27
N ILE A 358 -17.29 -1.98 16.81
CA ILE A 358 -16.05 -2.03 16.03
C ILE A 358 -15.76 -3.50 15.68
N TRP A 359 -15.62 -3.79 14.40
CA TRP A 359 -15.24 -5.12 13.93
C TRP A 359 -13.80 -5.45 14.31
N ARG A 360 -13.57 -6.61 14.96
CA ARG A 360 -12.23 -7.11 15.32
C ARG A 360 -11.89 -8.32 14.48
N LEU A 361 -10.91 -8.16 13.57
CA LEU A 361 -10.45 -9.30 12.78
C LEU A 361 -9.62 -10.26 13.63
N GLN A 362 -9.84 -11.56 13.41
CA GLN A 362 -9.20 -12.67 14.09
C GLN A 362 -8.00 -13.22 13.29
N ARG A 363 -7.22 -14.13 13.91
CA ARG A 363 -6.07 -14.80 13.27
C ARG A 363 -6.47 -15.90 12.29
N VAL A 364 -7.63 -15.79 11.70
CA VAL A 364 -8.16 -16.73 10.71
C VAL A 364 -8.18 -16.04 9.35
N VAL A 365 -7.81 -16.77 8.31
CA VAL A 365 -7.99 -16.30 6.92
C VAL A 365 -9.09 -17.18 6.34
N PRO A 366 -10.27 -16.60 6.07
CA PRO A 366 -11.36 -17.34 5.42
C PRO A 366 -11.00 -17.60 3.96
N THR A 367 -11.65 -18.57 3.34
CA THR A 367 -11.51 -18.75 1.89
C THR A 367 -12.26 -17.63 1.16
N THR A 368 -11.69 -17.17 0.06
CA THR A 368 -12.33 -16.14 -0.77
C THR A 368 -13.68 -16.63 -1.31
N SER A 369 -13.79 -17.92 -1.66
CA SER A 369 -15.02 -18.53 -2.15
C SER A 369 -16.16 -18.47 -1.13
N ASP A 370 -15.89 -18.78 0.14
CA ASP A 370 -16.90 -18.75 1.20
C ASP A 370 -17.44 -17.33 1.42
N LEU A 371 -16.56 -16.35 1.37
CA LEU A 371 -16.94 -14.95 1.52
C LEU A 371 -17.68 -14.40 0.30
N LEU A 372 -17.35 -14.86 -0.92
CA LEU A 372 -18.05 -14.46 -2.13
C LEU A 372 -19.50 -15.00 -2.18
N ALA A 373 -19.77 -16.12 -1.52
CA ALA A 373 -21.11 -16.66 -1.35
C ALA A 373 -21.98 -15.87 -0.35
N CYS A 374 -21.36 -15.00 0.43
CA CYS A 374 -22.05 -14.14 1.40
C CYS A 374 -22.96 -13.08 0.74
N PRO A 375 -24.08 -12.70 1.37
CA PRO A 375 -24.97 -11.69 0.82
C PRO A 375 -24.26 -10.37 0.51
N ALA A 376 -24.71 -9.70 -0.55
CA ALA A 376 -24.31 -8.32 -0.79
C ALA A 376 -24.87 -7.41 0.33
N MET A 377 -24.15 -6.32 0.62
CA MET A 377 -24.64 -5.29 1.51
C MET A 377 -25.94 -4.71 0.91
N TYR A 378 -26.96 -4.57 1.73
CA TYR A 378 -28.19 -3.93 1.31
C TYR A 378 -27.94 -2.43 1.08
N THR A 379 -27.92 -2.03 -0.18
CA THR A 379 -27.80 -0.62 -0.60
C THR A 379 -29.20 -0.03 -0.83
N GLY A 380 -30.14 -0.28 0.07
CA GLY A 380 -31.46 0.33 0.00
C GLY A 380 -31.33 1.85 -0.07
N ALA A 381 -31.95 2.47 -1.07
CA ALA A 381 -32.11 3.90 -1.10
C ALA A 381 -32.70 4.38 0.24
N PRO A 382 -32.23 5.47 0.82
CA PRO A 382 -32.86 6.04 1.99
C PRO A 382 -34.33 6.33 1.62
N ARG A 383 -35.26 5.73 2.38
CA ARG A 383 -36.68 6.11 2.33
C ARG A 383 -36.85 7.52 2.83
#